data_5a1953f657055b24591a150d0fcfbeb3
#
_entry.id   5a1953f657055b24591a150d0fcfbeb3
#
_cell.length_a   1.000
_cell.length_b   1.000
_cell.length_c   1.000
_cell.angle_alpha   90.00
_cell.angle_beta   90.00
_cell.angle_gamma   90.00
#
_symmetry.space_group_name_H-M   'P 1'
#
loop_
_entity.id
_entity.type
_entity.pdbx_description
1 polymer ?
#
loop_
_entity_poly.entity_id
_entity_poly.type
_entity_poly.pdbx_seq_one_letter_code
_entity_poly.pdbx_strand_id
1 'polypeptide(L)'
;NIKDGFLEYMPQKTKKCQVKTVRVPLHEKALKILERYDVNADRLFPFKPIHTYNLGIRELLKYCGIDRMVTILDTHGYNTVQKPLYEIASSHTARKTFVGNLYKQVPDPNLIASLSGHVEGSRAFRRYRTIDDDMKRKLVEMIN
;
A
#
# COMPACT_ATOMS: atom_id res chain seq x y z
N ASN A 1 -17.07 10.94 -1.98
CA ASN A 1 -16.65 9.72 -2.68
C ASN A 1 -16.75 8.45 -1.81
N ILE A 2 -17.44 8.52 -0.66
CA ILE A 2 -17.79 7.35 0.16
C ILE A 2 -19.28 7.16 0.08
N LYS A 3 -19.71 6.00 -0.40
CA LYS A 3 -21.12 5.66 -0.59
C LYS A 3 -21.33 4.18 -0.27
N ASP A 4 -22.34 3.90 0.53
CA ASP A 4 -22.77 2.53 0.89
C ASP A 4 -21.62 1.63 1.41
N GLY A 5 -20.69 2.19 2.20
CA GLY A 5 -19.53 1.47 2.71
C GLY A 5 -18.38 1.27 1.70
N PHE A 6 -18.46 1.92 0.54
CA PHE A 6 -17.43 1.86 -0.49
C PHE A 6 -16.74 3.22 -0.68
N LEU A 7 -15.44 3.16 -0.94
CA LEU A 7 -14.68 4.30 -1.47
C LEU A 7 -14.67 4.22 -3.00
N GLU A 8 -15.17 5.28 -3.65
CA GLU A 8 -15.14 5.40 -5.10
C GLU A 8 -14.22 6.57 -5.51
N TYR A 9 -13.25 6.29 -6.36
CA TYR A 9 -12.33 7.32 -6.84
C TYR A 9 -11.80 7.02 -8.23
N MET A 10 -11.35 8.07 -8.91
CA MET A 10 -10.71 7.98 -10.22
C MET A 10 -9.21 8.30 -10.05
N PRO A 11 -8.31 7.32 -10.31
CA PRO A 11 -6.88 7.54 -10.18
C PRO A 11 -6.37 8.61 -11.14
N GLN A 12 -5.78 9.68 -10.64
CA GLN A 12 -5.30 10.81 -11.44
C GLN A 12 -4.25 10.40 -12.49
N LYS A 13 -3.34 9.48 -12.13
CA LYS A 13 -2.25 9.05 -13.02
C LYS A 13 -2.73 8.28 -14.26
N THR A 14 -3.84 7.57 -14.16
CA THR A 14 -4.36 6.73 -15.24
C THR A 14 -5.49 7.38 -16.00
N LYS A 15 -5.98 8.54 -15.55
CA LYS A 15 -7.09 9.27 -16.17
C LYS A 15 -6.87 9.60 -17.66
N LYS A 16 -5.61 9.83 -18.05
CA LYS A 16 -5.26 10.12 -19.45
C LYS A 16 -5.27 8.89 -20.37
N CYS A 17 -5.07 7.70 -19.81
CA CYS A 17 -4.99 6.46 -20.58
C CYS A 17 -6.28 5.65 -20.53
N GLN A 18 -6.96 5.65 -19.39
CA GLN A 18 -8.20 4.91 -19.18
C GLN A 18 -9.02 5.57 -18.07
N VAL A 19 -10.21 6.00 -18.39
CA VAL A 19 -11.18 6.50 -17.41
C VAL A 19 -11.82 5.29 -16.72
N LYS A 20 -11.27 4.91 -15.55
CA LYS A 20 -11.80 3.81 -14.75
C LYS A 20 -12.05 4.28 -13.33
N THR A 21 -13.27 4.15 -12.86
CA THR A 21 -13.60 4.34 -11.44
C THR A 21 -13.18 3.09 -10.67
N VAL A 22 -12.41 3.29 -9.63
CA VAL A 22 -12.03 2.23 -8.68
C VAL A 22 -13.02 2.29 -7.53
N ARG A 23 -13.63 1.14 -7.21
CA ARG A 23 -14.59 0.98 -6.11
C ARG A 23 -14.02 -0.02 -5.13
N VAL A 24 -13.76 0.43 -3.91
CA VAL A 24 -13.11 -0.37 -2.86
C VAL A 24 -14.02 -0.46 -1.64
N PRO A 25 -14.39 -1.66 -1.19
CA PRO A 25 -15.14 -1.83 0.04
C PRO A 25 -14.28 -1.40 1.23
N LEU A 26 -14.88 -0.69 2.18
CA LEU A 26 -14.21 -0.24 3.38
C LEU A 26 -14.44 -1.22 4.52
N HIS A 27 -13.35 -1.64 5.16
CA HIS A 27 -13.41 -2.45 6.37
C HIS A 27 -14.00 -1.62 7.53
N GLU A 28 -14.68 -2.25 8.48
CA GLU A 28 -15.30 -1.60 9.65
C GLU A 28 -14.34 -0.67 10.41
N LYS A 29 -13.09 -1.06 10.56
CA LYS A 29 -12.06 -0.22 11.20
C LYS A 29 -11.82 1.08 10.44
N ALA A 30 -11.89 1.05 9.12
CA ALA A 30 -11.76 2.24 8.29
C ALA A 30 -12.99 3.14 8.43
N LEU A 31 -14.18 2.57 8.45
CA LEU A 31 -15.43 3.31 8.70
C LEU A 31 -15.40 4.02 10.06
N LYS A 32 -15.01 3.34 11.14
CA LYS A 32 -14.82 3.94 12.47
C LYS A 32 -13.82 5.10 12.50
N ILE A 33 -12.79 5.04 11.67
CA ILE A 33 -11.84 6.17 11.54
C ILE A 33 -12.52 7.34 10.81
N LEU A 34 -13.29 7.05 9.77
CA LEU A 34 -13.99 8.08 8.99
C LEU A 34 -15.05 8.83 9.78
N GLU A 35 -15.71 8.20 10.75
CA GLU A 35 -16.66 8.84 11.68
C GLU A 35 -16.07 10.04 12.44
N ARG A 36 -14.74 10.14 12.52
CA ARG A 36 -14.02 11.26 13.16
C ARG A 36 -13.87 12.48 12.26
N TYR A 37 -14.26 12.39 11.01
CA TYR A 37 -14.06 13.42 9.99
C TYR A 37 -15.41 13.84 9.42
N ASP A 38 -15.51 15.12 9.03
CA ASP A 38 -16.69 15.62 8.34
C ASP A 38 -16.71 15.12 6.90
N VAL A 39 -17.61 14.20 6.59
CA VAL A 39 -17.77 13.62 5.25
C VAL A 39 -18.32 14.60 4.22
N ASN A 40 -18.89 15.74 4.67
CA ASN A 40 -19.41 16.79 3.81
C ASN A 40 -18.37 17.89 3.51
N ALA A 41 -17.20 17.83 4.15
CA ALA A 41 -16.13 18.75 3.84
C ALA A 41 -15.59 18.54 2.42
N ASP A 42 -15.11 19.59 1.78
CA ASP A 42 -14.49 19.52 0.45
C ASP A 42 -13.37 18.49 0.39
N ARG A 43 -12.69 18.26 1.51
CA ARG A 43 -11.64 17.27 1.68
C ARG A 43 -11.86 16.50 2.95
N LEU A 44 -11.98 15.19 2.82
CA LEU A 44 -12.18 14.31 3.96
C LEU A 44 -11.03 14.37 4.98
N PHE A 45 -9.78 14.44 4.49
CA PHE A 45 -8.59 14.54 5.34
C PHE A 45 -7.89 15.89 5.15
N PRO A 46 -7.27 16.45 6.21
CA PRO A 46 -6.48 17.67 6.08
C PRO A 46 -5.33 17.43 5.09
N PHE A 47 -5.18 18.37 4.16
CA PHE A 47 -4.10 18.29 3.19
C PHE A 47 -2.74 18.48 3.89
N LYS A 48 -1.83 17.57 3.63
CA LYS A 48 -0.42 17.66 4.00
C LYS A 48 0.44 17.43 2.76
N PRO A 49 1.46 18.26 2.51
CA PRO A 49 2.46 17.97 1.49
C PRO A 49 3.05 16.57 1.69
N ILE A 50 3.29 15.85 0.61
CA ILE A 50 3.75 14.45 0.69
C ILE A 50 5.05 14.29 1.49
N HIS A 51 5.93 15.28 1.42
CA HIS A 51 7.15 15.30 2.22
C HIS A 51 6.84 15.32 3.73
N THR A 52 6.02 16.26 4.18
CA THR A 52 5.61 16.39 5.59
C THR A 52 4.88 15.14 6.07
N TYR A 53 4.02 14.57 5.22
CA TYR A 53 3.31 13.33 5.53
C TYR A 53 4.27 12.17 5.73
N ASN A 54 5.28 12.02 4.86
CA ASN A 54 6.29 10.97 4.99
C ASN A 54 7.20 11.15 6.21
N LEU A 55 7.52 12.39 6.59
CA LEU A 55 8.23 12.66 7.85
C LEU A 55 7.41 12.19 9.06
N GLY A 56 6.12 12.52 9.12
CA GLY A 56 5.25 12.05 10.20
C GLY A 56 5.16 10.52 10.28
N ILE A 57 5.13 9.81 9.14
CA ILE A 57 5.20 8.34 9.11
C ILE A 57 6.51 7.84 9.76
N ARG A 58 7.64 8.43 9.42
CA ARG A 58 8.95 8.03 9.95
C ARG A 58 9.06 8.26 11.46
N GLU A 59 8.61 9.42 11.92
CA GLU A 59 8.56 9.76 13.34
C GLU A 59 7.66 8.80 14.12
N LEU A 60 6.47 8.49 13.58
CA LEU A 60 5.55 7.53 14.17
C LEU A 60 6.16 6.13 14.29
N LEU A 61 6.78 5.63 13.22
CA LEU A 61 7.42 4.31 13.23
C LEU A 61 8.58 4.26 14.24
N LYS A 62 9.38 5.33 14.32
CA LYS A 62 10.45 5.46 15.30
C LYS A 62 9.90 5.46 16.72
N TYR A 63 8.84 6.23 16.97
CA TYR A 63 8.17 6.28 18.28
C TYR A 63 7.61 4.92 18.71
N CYS A 64 7.06 4.16 17.75
CA CYS A 64 6.54 2.80 18.00
C CYS A 64 7.64 1.72 18.09
N GLY A 65 8.94 2.06 18.02
CA GLY A 65 10.03 1.10 18.06
C GLY A 65 10.09 0.16 16.85
N ILE A 66 9.56 0.58 15.70
CA ILE A 66 9.59 -0.21 14.46
C ILE A 66 10.89 0.11 13.72
N ASP A 67 11.98 -0.49 14.16
CA ASP A 67 13.36 -0.18 13.79
C ASP A 67 14.08 -1.29 13.02
N ARG A 68 13.36 -2.37 12.62
CA ARG A 68 13.97 -3.48 11.89
C ARG A 68 14.85 -2.98 10.74
N MET A 69 16.04 -3.56 10.59
CA MET A 69 16.96 -3.21 9.52
C MET A 69 16.45 -3.71 8.15
N VAL A 70 16.60 -2.87 7.15
CA VAL A 70 16.21 -3.16 5.76
C VAL A 70 17.37 -2.86 4.85
N THR A 71 17.70 -3.80 3.98
CA THR A 71 18.74 -3.62 2.95
C THR A 71 18.15 -2.86 1.77
N ILE A 72 18.76 -1.76 1.41
CA ILE A 72 18.41 -0.94 0.25
C ILE A 72 19.64 -0.70 -0.63
N LEU A 73 19.44 -0.30 -1.87
CA LEU A 73 20.53 0.23 -2.69
C LEU A 73 20.88 1.64 -2.22
N ASP A 74 22.17 1.97 -2.29
CA ASP A 74 22.64 3.34 -2.05
C ASP A 74 22.07 4.32 -3.10
N THR A 75 22.33 5.60 -2.94
CA THR A 75 21.84 6.65 -3.84
C THR A 75 22.37 6.52 -5.26
N HIS A 76 23.50 5.83 -5.45
CA HIS A 76 24.10 5.57 -6.75
C HIS A 76 23.66 4.23 -7.36
N GLY A 77 23.01 3.36 -6.55
CA GLY A 77 22.47 2.08 -7.01
C GLY A 77 23.51 0.96 -7.17
N TYR A 78 24.74 1.17 -6.71
CA TYR A 78 25.83 0.20 -6.86
C TYR A 78 26.05 -0.67 -5.60
N ASN A 79 25.83 -0.11 -4.42
CA ASN A 79 26.09 -0.81 -3.17
C ASN A 79 24.80 -0.99 -2.39
N THR A 80 24.78 -2.00 -1.52
CA THR A 80 23.71 -2.18 -0.57
C THR A 80 24.08 -1.55 0.76
N VAL A 81 23.14 -0.85 1.37
CA VAL A 81 23.24 -0.28 2.70
C VAL A 81 22.08 -0.76 3.56
N GLN A 82 22.33 -0.94 4.85
CA GLN A 82 21.29 -1.26 5.80
C GLN A 82 20.83 0.00 6.52
N LYS A 83 19.51 0.18 6.58
CA LYS A 83 18.89 1.29 7.30
C LYS A 83 17.70 0.79 8.09
N PRO A 84 17.39 1.39 9.25
CA PRO A 84 16.17 1.06 9.97
C PRO A 84 14.95 1.47 9.16
N LEU A 85 13.86 0.69 9.26
CA LEU A 85 12.66 0.89 8.44
C LEU A 85 12.10 2.31 8.58
N TYR A 86 12.15 2.90 9.76
CA TYR A 86 11.62 4.24 9.99
C TYR A 86 12.35 5.33 9.18
N GLU A 87 13.62 5.15 8.79
CA GLU A 87 14.32 6.15 7.97
C GLU A 87 13.87 6.16 6.51
N ILE A 88 13.42 5.01 5.99
CA ILE A 88 13.09 4.83 4.58
C ILE A 88 11.59 4.71 4.31
N ALA A 89 10.78 4.60 5.36
CA ALA A 89 9.34 4.46 5.22
C ALA A 89 8.70 5.69 4.56
N SER A 90 7.64 5.43 3.83
CA SER A 90 6.83 6.43 3.13
C SER A 90 5.39 5.95 2.99
N SER A 91 4.52 6.79 2.44
CA SER A 91 3.14 6.40 2.10
C SER A 91 3.07 5.14 1.23
N HIS A 92 4.07 4.90 0.38
CA HIS A 92 4.16 3.67 -0.42
C HIS A 92 4.41 2.41 0.42
N THR A 93 4.98 2.54 1.61
CA THR A 93 5.20 1.41 2.53
C THR A 93 3.86 0.81 2.95
N ALA A 94 2.87 1.63 3.31
CA ALA A 94 1.53 1.16 3.65
C ALA A 94 0.87 0.38 2.49
N ARG A 95 0.96 0.93 1.27
CA ARG A 95 0.44 0.25 0.06
C ARG A 95 1.15 -1.08 -0.19
N LYS A 96 2.49 -1.11 -0.06
CA LYS A 96 3.28 -2.34 -0.23
C LYS A 96 2.88 -3.40 0.79
N THR A 97 2.71 -3.03 2.05
CA THR A 97 2.27 -3.92 3.13
C THR A 97 0.87 -4.46 2.86
N PHE A 98 -0.06 -3.60 2.47
CA PHE A 98 -1.43 -4.00 2.15
C PHE A 98 -1.46 -5.06 1.02
N VAL A 99 -0.83 -4.76 -0.11
CA VAL A 99 -0.78 -5.68 -1.26
C VAL A 99 -0.04 -6.97 -0.90
N GLY A 100 1.12 -6.88 -0.22
CA GLY A 100 1.91 -8.05 0.17
C GLY A 100 1.15 -8.99 1.13
N ASN A 101 0.41 -8.43 2.10
CA ASN A 101 -0.40 -9.23 3.02
C ASN A 101 -1.59 -9.89 2.32
N LEU A 102 -2.20 -9.23 1.34
CA LEU A 102 -3.28 -9.84 0.55
C LEU A 102 -2.76 -11.01 -0.28
N TYR A 103 -1.57 -10.90 -0.87
CA TYR A 103 -0.98 -12.01 -1.63
C TYR A 103 -0.70 -13.27 -0.81
N LYS A 104 -0.47 -13.12 0.50
CA LYS A 104 -0.30 -14.28 1.40
C LYS A 104 -1.59 -15.06 1.63
N GLN A 105 -2.72 -14.41 1.45
CA GLN A 105 -4.04 -14.99 1.72
C GLN A 105 -4.79 -15.36 0.44
N VAL A 106 -4.67 -14.52 -0.58
CA VAL A 106 -5.37 -14.66 -1.86
C VAL A 106 -4.37 -14.54 -2.99
N PRO A 107 -3.99 -15.63 -3.66
CA PRO A 107 -2.99 -15.62 -4.73
C PRO A 107 -3.52 -15.07 -6.07
N ASP A 108 -4.69 -14.45 -6.11
CA ASP A 108 -5.25 -13.86 -7.33
C ASP A 108 -4.77 -12.41 -7.50
N PRO A 109 -3.86 -12.16 -8.46
CA PRO A 109 -3.34 -10.81 -8.72
C PRO A 109 -4.43 -9.84 -9.23
N ASN A 110 -5.46 -10.33 -9.92
CA ASN A 110 -6.48 -9.48 -10.52
C ASN A 110 -7.40 -8.90 -9.45
N LEU A 111 -7.80 -9.74 -8.51
CA LEU A 111 -8.61 -9.33 -7.38
C LEU A 111 -7.85 -8.29 -6.52
N ILE A 112 -6.58 -8.53 -6.23
CA ILE A 112 -5.74 -7.60 -5.46
C ILE A 112 -5.50 -6.29 -6.23
N ALA A 113 -5.31 -6.35 -7.55
CA ALA A 113 -5.17 -5.18 -8.40
C ALA A 113 -6.43 -4.31 -8.38
N SER A 114 -7.62 -4.93 -8.41
CA SER A 114 -8.91 -4.22 -8.34
C SER A 114 -9.08 -3.41 -7.06
N LEU A 115 -8.67 -3.97 -5.92
CA LEU A 115 -8.72 -3.31 -4.61
C LEU A 115 -7.66 -2.22 -4.45
N SER A 116 -6.49 -2.40 -5.04
CA SER A 116 -5.37 -1.47 -4.89
C SER A 116 -5.31 -0.39 -5.98
N GLY A 117 -6.19 -0.44 -6.97
CA GLY A 117 -6.23 0.50 -8.09
C GLY A 117 -5.04 0.39 -9.04
N HIS A 118 -4.37 -0.76 -9.07
CA HIS A 118 -3.32 -1.03 -10.04
C HIS A 118 -3.88 -1.55 -11.36
N VAL A 119 -3.18 -1.26 -12.46
CA VAL A 119 -3.44 -1.92 -13.73
C VAL A 119 -2.87 -3.33 -13.66
N GLU A 120 -3.69 -4.30 -14.07
CA GLU A 120 -3.29 -5.70 -14.18
C GLU A 120 -2.02 -5.87 -15.01
N GLY A 121 -1.11 -6.77 -14.58
CA GLY A 121 0.13 -7.06 -15.28
C GLY A 121 1.17 -5.92 -15.28
N SER A 122 0.87 -4.76 -14.68
CA SER A 122 1.79 -3.62 -14.69
C SER A 122 3.09 -3.93 -13.94
N ARG A 123 4.23 -3.40 -14.45
CA ARG A 123 5.53 -3.50 -13.76
C ARG A 123 5.47 -2.92 -12.34
N ALA A 124 4.68 -1.87 -12.13
CA ALA A 124 4.49 -1.27 -10.83
C ALA A 124 3.82 -2.26 -9.85
N PHE A 125 2.81 -2.97 -10.30
CA PHE A 125 2.10 -3.95 -9.47
C PHE A 125 2.98 -5.15 -9.12
N ARG A 126 3.79 -5.67 -10.05
CA ARG A 126 4.73 -6.77 -9.80
C ARG A 126 5.73 -6.47 -8.69
N ARG A 127 6.12 -5.22 -8.48
CA ARG A 127 7.03 -4.81 -7.38
C ARG A 127 6.43 -4.98 -5.99
N TYR A 128 5.11 -5.06 -5.88
CA TYR A 128 4.41 -5.27 -4.62
C TYR A 128 4.20 -6.75 -4.29
N ARG A 129 4.36 -7.64 -5.28
CA ARG A 129 4.27 -9.09 -5.11
C ARG A 129 5.57 -9.60 -4.50
N THR A 130 5.57 -9.77 -3.18
CA THR A 130 6.68 -10.42 -2.49
C THR A 130 6.33 -11.89 -2.33
N ILE A 131 7.08 -12.76 -2.99
CA ILE A 131 7.01 -14.23 -2.81
C ILE A 131 8.00 -14.52 -1.69
N ASP A 132 7.50 -14.88 -0.52
CA ASP A 132 8.33 -15.29 0.62
C ASP A 132 8.56 -16.81 0.63
N ASP A 133 9.43 -17.26 1.51
CA ASP A 133 9.81 -18.68 1.55
C ASP A 133 8.68 -19.57 2.08
N ASP A 134 7.78 -19.03 2.89
CA ASP A 134 6.60 -19.77 3.36
C ASP A 134 5.63 -20.07 2.20
N MET A 135 5.47 -19.12 1.28
CA MET A 135 4.68 -19.35 0.06
C MET A 135 5.33 -20.44 -0.82
N LYS A 136 6.66 -20.42 -0.94
CA LYS A 136 7.38 -21.44 -1.70
C LYS A 136 7.26 -22.84 -1.06
N ARG A 137 7.38 -22.92 0.27
CA ARG A 137 7.20 -24.18 1.02
C ARG A 137 5.81 -24.76 0.80
N LYS A 138 4.76 -23.95 1.00
CA LYS A 138 3.38 -24.38 0.75
C LYS A 138 3.16 -24.89 -0.68
N LEU A 139 3.79 -24.24 -1.67
CA LEU A 139 3.69 -24.68 -3.05
C LEU A 139 4.34 -26.06 -3.26
N VAL A 140 5.50 -26.29 -2.66
CA VAL A 140 6.19 -27.59 -2.73
C VAL A 140 5.39 -28.68 -2.01
N GLU A 141 4.78 -28.39 -0.88
CA GLU A 141 3.92 -29.32 -0.14
C GLU A 141 2.67 -29.77 -0.93
N MET A 142 2.25 -28.99 -1.94
CA MET A 142 1.14 -29.35 -2.83
C MET A 142 1.54 -30.31 -3.96
N ILE A 143 2.82 -30.58 -4.14
CA ILE A 143 3.34 -31.53 -5.13
C ILE A 143 3.37 -32.91 -4.46
N ASN A 144 2.31 -33.68 -4.65
CA ASN A 144 2.21 -35.10 -4.24
C ASN A 144 2.57 -36.00 -5.41
#